data_ffb1357f86e06fc2484cd618232d4a2f
#
_entry.id   ffb1357f86e06fc2484cd618232d4a2f
#
_cell.length_a   1.000
_cell.length_b   1.000
_cell.length_c   1.000
_cell.angle_alpha   90.00
_cell.angle_beta   90.00
_cell.angle_gamma   90.00
#
_symmetry.space_group_name_H-M   'P 1'
#
loop_
_entity.id
_entity.type
_entity.pdbx_description
1 polymer ?
#
loop_
_entity_poly.entity_id
_entity_poly.type
_entity_poly.pdbx_seq_one_letter_code
_entity_poly.pdbx_strand_id
1 'polypeptide(L)'
;GLKSTRIRAISGEEIVISNANLLNKELRNLALFDTRRYFQTLSLVYQTPAEVCRDLPAMLKEVVESIDSVVYSRCALDNFAASSLDFLLIYEIHTPDAGEAMDRKHLVNNAILKLFAEKDIQFAYPTQTTFTAAPDGRMIMPYAEPKEAAKAVVAAAAAAKKT
;
A
#
# COMPACT_ATOMS: atom_id res chain seq x y z
N GLY A 1 -36.27 2.96 37.14
CA GLY A 1 -35.07 2.52 36.44
C GLY A 1 -34.92 3.20 35.11
N LEU A 2 -33.74 3.70 34.82
CA LEU A 2 -33.38 4.32 33.54
C LEU A 2 -33.60 3.31 32.42
N LYS A 3 -34.56 3.57 31.53
CA LYS A 3 -34.90 2.69 30.42
C LYS A 3 -34.05 2.94 29.18
N SER A 4 -33.24 3.99 29.18
CA SER A 4 -32.41 4.39 28.05
C SER A 4 -31.05 4.94 28.49
N THR A 5 -30.05 4.75 27.63
CA THR A 5 -28.70 5.29 27.76
C THR A 5 -28.46 6.26 26.62
N ARG A 6 -27.79 7.38 26.90
CA ARG A 6 -27.33 8.36 25.90
C ARG A 6 -25.87 8.11 25.59
N ILE A 7 -25.57 7.97 24.32
CA ILE A 7 -24.22 7.73 23.80
C ILE A 7 -23.88 8.88 22.87
N ARG A 8 -22.69 9.46 23.03
CA ARG A 8 -22.18 10.45 22.07
C ARG A 8 -21.35 9.72 21.02
N ALA A 9 -21.77 9.84 19.77
CA ALA A 9 -20.99 9.33 18.64
C ALA A 9 -19.71 10.13 18.41
N ILE A 10 -18.74 9.56 17.68
CA ILE A 10 -17.48 10.25 17.29
C ILE A 10 -17.78 11.48 16.42
N SER A 11 -18.85 11.44 15.62
CA SER A 11 -19.37 12.56 14.81
C SER A 11 -19.99 13.70 15.65
N GLY A 12 -20.16 13.50 16.98
CA GLY A 12 -20.66 14.49 17.93
C GLY A 12 -22.17 14.42 18.22
N GLU A 13 -22.94 13.64 17.48
CA GLU A 13 -24.37 13.43 17.70
C GLU A 13 -24.65 12.63 18.98
N GLU A 14 -25.79 12.93 19.61
CA GLU A 14 -26.29 12.17 20.75
C GLU A 14 -27.28 11.08 20.26
N ILE A 15 -26.97 9.85 20.57
CA ILE A 15 -27.79 8.68 20.27
C ILE A 15 -28.46 8.22 21.56
N VAL A 16 -29.78 8.17 21.59
CA VAL A 16 -30.56 7.61 22.70
C VAL A 16 -30.93 6.18 22.36
N ILE A 17 -30.44 5.24 23.15
CA ILE A 17 -30.71 3.80 22.95
C ILE A 17 -31.39 3.22 24.18
N SER A 18 -32.37 2.34 24.00
CA SER A 18 -32.96 1.61 25.12
C SER A 18 -31.94 0.63 25.72
N ASN A 19 -31.96 0.48 27.04
CA ASN A 19 -31.05 -0.44 27.72
C ASN A 19 -31.24 -1.90 27.25
N ALA A 20 -32.47 -2.30 26.90
CA ALA A 20 -32.72 -3.63 26.32
C ALA A 20 -32.00 -3.81 24.98
N ASN A 21 -32.01 -2.80 24.10
CA ASN A 21 -31.30 -2.85 22.82
C ASN A 21 -29.80 -2.79 23.01
N LEU A 22 -29.31 -2.11 24.04
CA LEU A 22 -27.89 -2.05 24.36
C LEU A 22 -27.37 -3.41 24.85
N LEU A 23 -28.11 -4.10 25.71
CA LEU A 23 -27.74 -5.41 26.25
C LEU A 23 -27.77 -6.53 25.20
N ASN A 24 -28.58 -6.38 24.14
CA ASN A 24 -28.68 -7.34 23.05
C ASN A 24 -27.62 -7.14 21.94
N LYS A 25 -26.78 -6.10 22.05
CA LYS A 25 -25.71 -5.82 21.07
C LYS A 25 -24.34 -6.16 21.65
N GLU A 26 -23.47 -6.69 20.80
CA GLU A 26 -22.05 -6.81 21.12
C GLU A 26 -21.47 -5.39 21.34
N LEU A 27 -20.99 -5.13 22.55
CA LEU A 27 -20.34 -3.87 22.91
C LEU A 27 -18.84 -4.02 22.74
N ARG A 28 -18.24 -3.25 21.85
CA ARG A 28 -16.78 -3.15 21.70
C ARG A 28 -16.29 -1.85 22.32
N ASN A 29 -15.47 -1.97 23.34
CA ASN A 29 -14.83 -0.80 23.94
C ASN A 29 -13.57 -0.43 23.16
N LEU A 30 -13.68 0.57 22.29
CA LEU A 30 -12.54 1.06 21.49
C LEU A 30 -11.54 1.89 22.28
N ALA A 31 -11.92 2.37 23.49
CA ALA A 31 -11.02 3.17 24.34
C ALA A 31 -9.98 2.32 25.11
N LEU A 32 -10.17 1.00 25.16
CA LEU A 32 -9.22 0.07 25.81
C LEU A 32 -8.19 -0.53 24.86
N PHE A 33 -8.14 -0.06 23.60
CA PHE A 33 -7.14 -0.54 22.67
C PHE A 33 -5.81 0.20 22.90
N ASP A 34 -4.87 -0.48 23.51
CA ASP A 34 -3.47 -0.02 23.62
C ASP A 34 -2.68 -0.24 22.32
N THR A 35 -3.24 -1.02 21.40
CA THR A 35 -2.60 -1.40 20.14
C THR A 35 -3.60 -1.35 19.00
N ARG A 36 -3.22 -0.69 17.90
CA ARG A 36 -4.01 -0.63 16.67
C ARG A 36 -3.26 -1.27 15.52
N ARG A 37 -3.82 -2.31 14.93
CA ARG A 37 -3.27 -2.99 13.76
C ARG A 37 -3.77 -2.33 12.48
N TYR A 38 -2.83 -2.02 11.58
CA TYR A 38 -3.09 -1.43 10.28
C TYR A 38 -2.74 -2.41 9.16
N PHE A 39 -3.60 -2.42 8.15
CA PHE A 39 -3.42 -3.17 6.90
C PHE A 39 -3.31 -2.13 5.79
N GLN A 40 -2.19 -2.11 5.10
CA GLN A 40 -1.92 -1.13 4.06
C GLN A 40 -1.45 -1.83 2.79
N THR A 41 -2.18 -1.60 1.69
CA THR A 41 -1.77 -2.10 0.39
C THR A 41 -0.86 -1.07 -0.28
N LEU A 42 0.30 -1.52 -0.72
CA LEU A 42 1.26 -0.77 -1.51
C LEU A 42 1.25 -1.34 -2.92
N SER A 43 0.72 -0.59 -3.86
CA SER A 43 0.59 -1.01 -5.26
C SER A 43 1.78 -0.50 -6.07
N LEU A 44 2.60 -1.41 -6.59
CA LEU A 44 3.81 -1.11 -7.37
C LEU A 44 3.58 -1.40 -8.85
N VAL A 45 4.32 -0.72 -9.71
CA VAL A 45 4.29 -1.00 -11.16
C VAL A 45 4.84 -2.39 -11.47
N TYR A 46 4.33 -3.04 -12.53
CA TYR A 46 4.80 -4.35 -12.97
C TYR A 46 6.26 -4.37 -13.45
N GLN A 47 6.82 -3.21 -13.78
CA GLN A 47 8.22 -3.04 -14.19
C GLN A 47 9.19 -3.10 -13.00
N THR A 48 8.70 -3.18 -11.77
CA THR A 48 9.54 -3.32 -10.57
C THR A 48 10.38 -4.60 -10.67
N PRO A 49 11.72 -4.52 -10.56
CA PRO A 49 12.59 -5.69 -10.63
C PRO A 49 12.26 -6.73 -9.55
N ALA A 50 12.38 -8.02 -9.90
CA ALA A 50 12.07 -9.12 -8.98
C ALA A 50 12.93 -9.10 -7.71
N GLU A 51 14.18 -8.65 -7.81
CA GLU A 51 15.09 -8.48 -6.67
C GLU A 51 14.55 -7.44 -5.69
N VAL A 52 14.03 -6.31 -6.20
CA VAL A 52 13.39 -5.27 -5.38
C VAL A 52 12.15 -5.83 -4.70
N CYS A 53 11.31 -6.57 -5.42
CA CYS A 53 10.13 -7.21 -4.85
C CYS A 53 10.48 -8.20 -3.73
N ARG A 54 11.57 -8.94 -3.89
CA ARG A 54 12.06 -9.89 -2.87
C ARG A 54 12.56 -9.17 -1.62
N ASP A 55 13.28 -8.06 -1.79
CA ASP A 55 13.96 -7.37 -0.71
C ASP A 55 13.07 -6.31 -0.03
N LEU A 56 11.97 -5.92 -0.68
CA LEU A 56 11.02 -4.91 -0.20
C LEU A 56 10.49 -5.17 1.22
N PRO A 57 10.12 -6.41 1.62
CA PRO A 57 9.66 -6.66 2.99
C PRO A 57 10.71 -6.33 4.05
N ALA A 58 11.99 -6.60 3.78
CA ALA A 58 13.09 -6.27 4.69
C ALA A 58 13.31 -4.75 4.79
N MET A 59 13.30 -4.04 3.66
CA MET A 59 13.42 -2.58 3.62
C MET A 59 12.26 -1.89 4.36
N LEU A 60 11.03 -2.37 4.16
CA LEU A 60 9.86 -1.83 4.85
C LEU A 60 9.88 -2.12 6.35
N LYS A 61 10.43 -3.27 6.76
CA LYS A 61 10.62 -3.57 8.18
C LYS A 61 11.52 -2.54 8.85
N GLU A 62 12.69 -2.26 8.29
CA GLU A 62 13.64 -1.27 8.82
C GLU A 62 12.99 0.12 8.94
N VAL A 63 12.26 0.53 7.91
CA VAL A 63 11.57 1.83 7.89
C VAL A 63 10.48 1.92 8.94
N VAL A 64 9.64 0.89 9.06
CA VAL A 64 8.52 0.88 10.02
C VAL A 64 9.04 0.85 11.45
N GLU A 65 10.05 0.01 11.73
CA GLU A 65 10.63 -0.13 13.07
C GLU A 65 11.52 1.07 13.49
N SER A 66 11.86 1.97 12.56
CA SER A 66 12.55 3.22 12.90
C SER A 66 11.64 4.25 13.57
N ILE A 67 10.33 4.02 13.58
CA ILE A 67 9.35 4.94 14.16
C ILE A 67 8.95 4.42 15.53
N ASP A 68 9.07 5.28 16.52
CA ASP A 68 8.73 4.95 17.90
C ASP A 68 7.28 4.51 18.06
N SER A 69 7.04 3.51 18.90
CA SER A 69 5.72 2.91 19.17
C SER A 69 5.06 2.23 17.96
N VAL A 70 5.82 1.96 16.88
CA VAL A 70 5.35 1.22 15.72
C VAL A 70 6.10 -0.09 15.60
N VAL A 71 5.37 -1.18 15.45
CA VAL A 71 5.91 -2.54 15.34
C VAL A 71 5.54 -3.14 13.99
N TYR A 72 6.54 -3.56 13.24
CA TYR A 72 6.33 -4.29 12.00
C TYR A 72 5.81 -5.71 12.30
N SER A 73 4.74 -6.11 11.64
CA SER A 73 4.20 -7.47 11.74
C SER A 73 4.58 -8.31 10.53
N ARG A 74 4.23 -7.85 9.32
CA ARG A 74 4.49 -8.58 8.08
C ARG A 74 4.38 -7.67 6.86
N CYS A 75 5.16 -7.99 5.82
CA CYS A 75 4.91 -7.54 4.46
C CYS A 75 5.09 -8.70 3.49
N ALA A 76 4.21 -8.80 2.50
CA ALA A 76 4.32 -9.80 1.43
C ALA A 76 3.65 -9.31 0.16
N LEU A 77 4.07 -9.82 -1.01
CA LEU A 77 3.31 -9.71 -2.24
C LEU A 77 2.03 -10.53 -2.07
N ASP A 78 0.90 -9.84 -2.08
CA ASP A 78 -0.42 -10.40 -1.80
C ASP A 78 -1.17 -10.77 -3.08
N ASN A 79 -1.09 -9.88 -4.09
CA ASN A 79 -1.87 -10.04 -5.30
C ASN A 79 -1.18 -9.46 -6.54
N PHE A 80 -1.48 -10.07 -7.70
CA PHE A 80 -1.19 -9.53 -9.02
C PHE A 80 -2.47 -8.90 -9.56
N ALA A 81 -2.63 -7.60 -9.37
CA ALA A 81 -3.81 -6.86 -9.80
C ALA A 81 -3.74 -6.51 -11.31
N ALA A 82 -4.81 -5.91 -11.86
CA ALA A 82 -4.88 -5.60 -13.30
C ALA A 82 -3.76 -4.67 -13.79
N SER A 83 -3.25 -3.77 -12.94
CA SER A 83 -2.21 -2.79 -13.29
C SER A 83 -1.11 -2.65 -12.24
N SER A 84 -1.07 -3.52 -11.23
CA SER A 84 -0.13 -3.40 -10.10
C SER A 84 0.26 -4.74 -9.48
N LEU A 85 1.44 -4.72 -8.84
CA LEU A 85 1.87 -5.72 -7.87
C LEU A 85 1.47 -5.19 -6.50
N ASP A 86 0.53 -5.84 -5.84
CA ASP A 86 0.00 -5.39 -4.56
C ASP A 86 0.72 -6.08 -3.40
N PHE A 87 1.43 -5.28 -2.62
CA PHE A 87 2.07 -5.72 -1.39
C PHE A 87 1.20 -5.34 -0.20
N LEU A 88 0.89 -6.31 0.66
CA LEU A 88 0.19 -6.08 1.92
C LEU A 88 1.21 -5.86 3.04
N LEU A 89 1.25 -4.65 3.56
CA LEU A 89 2.02 -4.29 4.75
C LEU A 89 1.11 -4.30 5.98
N ILE A 90 1.52 -5.03 7.02
CA ILE A 90 0.82 -5.12 8.30
C ILE A 90 1.76 -4.63 9.40
N TYR A 91 1.30 -3.66 10.18
CA TYR A 91 2.03 -3.13 11.32
C TYR A 91 1.08 -2.72 12.44
N GLU A 92 1.61 -2.56 13.63
CA GLU A 92 0.87 -2.19 14.82
C GLU A 92 1.40 -0.89 15.39
N ILE A 93 0.49 -0.04 15.86
CA ILE A 93 0.83 1.19 16.58
C ILE A 93 0.37 1.03 18.02
N HIS A 94 1.31 1.12 18.94
CA HIS A 94 1.09 0.96 20.37
C HIS A 94 0.84 2.33 21.01
N THR A 95 -0.42 2.74 21.03
CA THR A 95 -0.89 3.94 21.73
C THR A 95 -2.39 3.85 22.00
N PRO A 96 -2.86 4.28 23.18
CA PRO A 96 -4.29 4.39 23.47
C PRO A 96 -4.93 5.58 22.73
N ASP A 97 -4.16 6.62 22.39
CA ASP A 97 -4.67 7.84 21.76
C ASP A 97 -4.84 7.65 20.25
N ALA A 98 -6.03 8.03 19.75
CA ALA A 98 -6.36 7.90 18.33
C ALA A 98 -5.67 8.97 17.47
N GLY A 99 -5.45 10.18 18.03
CA GLY A 99 -4.73 11.26 17.35
C GLY A 99 -3.26 10.90 17.16
N GLU A 100 -2.62 10.46 18.24
CA GLU A 100 -1.24 9.99 18.18
C GLU A 100 -1.06 8.81 17.21
N ALA A 101 -2.01 7.86 17.17
CA ALA A 101 -1.99 6.78 16.21
C ALA A 101 -2.05 7.28 14.75
N MET A 102 -2.82 8.33 14.48
CA MET A 102 -2.88 8.96 13.15
C MET A 102 -1.56 9.64 12.79
N ASP A 103 -0.94 10.35 13.73
CA ASP A 103 0.35 11.00 13.55
C ASP A 103 1.45 9.96 13.25
N ARG A 104 1.49 8.85 14.01
CA ARG A 104 2.42 7.75 13.75
C ARG A 104 2.20 7.12 12.38
N LYS A 105 0.94 6.90 11.99
CA LYS A 105 0.60 6.42 10.65
C LYS A 105 1.09 7.38 9.55
N HIS A 106 0.97 8.69 9.76
CA HIS A 106 1.49 9.69 8.84
C HIS A 106 3.01 9.59 8.70
N LEU A 107 3.74 9.42 9.81
CA LEU A 107 5.19 9.22 9.78
C LEU A 107 5.58 7.94 9.01
N VAL A 108 4.86 6.83 9.22
CA VAL A 108 5.06 5.60 8.43
C VAL A 108 4.91 5.86 6.95
N ASN A 109 3.83 6.52 6.54
CA ASN A 109 3.57 6.81 5.13
C ASN A 109 4.66 7.69 4.51
N ASN A 110 5.11 8.72 5.22
CA ASN A 110 6.20 9.58 4.76
C ASN A 110 7.53 8.83 4.64
N ALA A 111 7.82 7.96 5.59
CA ALA A 111 9.04 7.14 5.56
C ALA A 111 9.02 6.14 4.38
N ILE A 112 7.85 5.55 4.07
CA ILE A 112 7.67 4.71 2.88
C ILE A 112 7.87 5.51 1.60
N LEU A 113 7.29 6.72 1.49
CA LEU A 113 7.47 7.59 0.33
C LEU A 113 8.94 7.94 0.11
N LYS A 114 9.67 8.24 1.19
CA LYS A 114 11.10 8.53 1.14
C LYS A 114 11.90 7.31 0.68
N LEU A 115 11.66 6.14 1.26
CA LEU A 115 12.30 4.89 0.83
C LEU A 115 12.08 4.62 -0.66
N PHE A 116 10.84 4.78 -1.15
CA PHE A 116 10.50 4.51 -2.54
C PHE A 116 11.20 5.49 -3.47
N ALA A 117 11.28 6.78 -3.11
CA ALA A 117 12.03 7.77 -3.87
C ALA A 117 13.55 7.47 -3.91
N GLU A 118 14.14 7.04 -2.79
CA GLU A 118 15.57 6.71 -2.70
C GLU A 118 15.94 5.44 -3.48
N LYS A 119 15.01 4.49 -3.60
CA LYS A 119 15.20 3.20 -4.28
C LYS A 119 14.65 3.17 -5.70
N ASP A 120 14.15 4.30 -6.22
CA ASP A 120 13.46 4.40 -7.52
C ASP A 120 12.32 3.38 -7.67
N ILE A 121 11.58 3.15 -6.58
CA ILE A 121 10.40 2.28 -6.58
C ILE A 121 9.18 3.13 -6.92
N GLN A 122 8.43 2.74 -7.95
CA GLN A 122 7.28 3.50 -8.43
C GLN A 122 5.97 2.90 -7.97
N PHE A 123 5.08 3.77 -7.47
CA PHE A 123 3.69 3.39 -7.23
C PHE A 123 2.96 3.20 -8.56
N ALA A 124 2.09 2.19 -8.59
CA ALA A 124 1.24 1.96 -9.74
C ALA A 124 0.13 3.01 -9.81
N TYR A 125 -0.06 3.53 -11.02
CA TYR A 125 -1.23 4.35 -11.35
C TYR A 125 -2.25 3.49 -12.10
N PRO A 126 -3.55 3.78 -12.00
CA PRO A 126 -4.54 3.17 -12.88
C PRO A 126 -4.15 3.44 -14.34
N THR A 127 -3.72 2.41 -15.06
CA THR A 127 -3.28 2.53 -16.45
C THR A 127 -4.28 1.83 -17.36
N GLN A 128 -4.72 2.52 -18.42
CA GLN A 128 -5.38 1.93 -19.56
C GLN A 128 -4.39 1.86 -20.72
N THR A 129 -4.13 0.66 -21.23
CA THR A 129 -3.36 0.50 -22.46
C THR A 129 -4.35 0.55 -23.64
N THR A 130 -4.32 1.64 -24.41
CA THR A 130 -5.09 1.78 -25.62
C THR A 130 -4.24 1.28 -26.79
N PHE A 131 -4.69 0.25 -27.48
CA PHE A 131 -4.06 -0.22 -28.71
C PHE A 131 -4.68 0.53 -29.89
N THR A 132 -3.84 1.19 -30.68
CA THR A 132 -4.27 1.80 -31.93
C THR A 132 -3.98 0.83 -33.07
N ALA A 133 -5.00 0.47 -33.85
CA ALA A 133 -4.82 -0.31 -35.06
C ALA A 133 -4.35 0.60 -36.20
N ALA A 134 -3.34 0.16 -36.94
CA ALA A 134 -2.97 0.77 -38.21
C ALA A 134 -4.06 0.49 -39.25
N PRO A 135 -4.15 1.25 -40.35
CA PRO A 135 -5.14 1.02 -41.42
C PRO A 135 -5.09 -0.38 -42.05
N ASP A 136 -3.98 -1.09 -41.90
CA ASP A 136 -3.77 -2.46 -42.36
C ASP A 136 -4.22 -3.53 -41.32
N GLY A 137 -4.80 -3.09 -40.18
CA GLY A 137 -5.25 -3.96 -39.09
C GLY A 137 -4.20 -4.41 -38.15
N ARG A 138 -2.95 -3.98 -38.27
CA ARG A 138 -1.89 -4.27 -37.29
C ARG A 138 -2.05 -3.44 -36.03
N MET A 139 -1.87 -4.07 -34.87
CA MET A 139 -1.80 -3.35 -33.61
C MET A 139 -0.49 -2.59 -33.49
N ILE A 140 -0.58 -1.27 -33.28
CA ILE A 140 0.57 -0.44 -32.97
C ILE A 140 0.78 -0.55 -31.46
N MET A 141 1.86 -1.21 -31.05
CA MET A 141 2.25 -1.29 -29.65
C MET A 141 2.83 0.06 -29.21
N PRO A 142 2.34 0.68 -28.13
CA PRO A 142 2.81 1.99 -27.67
C PRO A 142 4.25 1.96 -27.13
N TYR A 143 4.80 0.78 -26.87
CA TYR A 143 6.15 0.55 -26.42
C TYR A 143 6.82 -0.51 -27.28
N ALA A 144 8.12 -0.31 -27.60
CA ALA A 144 8.92 -1.34 -28.24
C ALA A 144 8.91 -2.62 -27.39
N GLU A 145 8.66 -3.77 -28.00
CA GLU A 145 8.72 -5.04 -27.29
C GLU A 145 10.11 -5.20 -26.63
N PRO A 146 10.19 -5.68 -25.39
CA PRO A 146 11.46 -5.83 -24.67
C PRO A 146 12.52 -6.64 -25.46
N LYS A 147 12.05 -7.56 -26.32
CA LYS A 147 12.90 -8.37 -27.21
C LYS A 147 13.53 -7.54 -28.34
N GLU A 148 12.87 -6.50 -28.80
CA GLU A 148 13.43 -5.61 -29.87
C GLU A 148 14.42 -4.60 -29.26
N ALA A 149 14.13 -4.07 -28.08
CA ALA A 149 15.06 -3.24 -27.34
C ALA A 149 16.36 -4.01 -26.99
N ALA A 150 16.25 -5.26 -26.55
CA ALA A 150 17.39 -6.12 -26.29
C ALA A 150 18.20 -6.43 -27.58
N LYS A 151 17.52 -6.67 -28.72
CA LYS A 151 18.18 -6.88 -30.01
C LYS A 151 18.89 -5.61 -30.50
N ALA A 152 18.28 -4.44 -30.32
CA ALA A 152 18.89 -3.17 -30.70
C ALA A 152 20.17 -2.88 -29.88
N VAL A 153 20.15 -3.14 -28.57
CA VAL A 153 21.33 -2.99 -27.68
C VAL A 153 22.43 -3.97 -28.07
N VAL A 154 22.10 -5.24 -28.36
CA VAL A 154 23.07 -6.25 -28.80
C VAL A 154 23.66 -5.88 -30.16
N ALA A 155 22.85 -5.39 -31.12
CA ALA A 155 23.28 -4.97 -32.44
C ALA A 155 24.22 -3.71 -32.35
N ALA A 156 23.87 -2.76 -31.50
CA ALA A 156 24.71 -1.57 -31.25
C ALA A 156 26.06 -1.94 -30.60
N ALA A 157 26.07 -2.87 -29.65
CA ALA A 157 27.28 -3.37 -29.01
C ALA A 157 28.17 -4.18 -29.97
N ALA A 158 27.58 -4.92 -30.91
CA ALA A 158 28.32 -5.64 -31.96
C ALA A 158 28.91 -4.72 -33.02
N ALA A 159 28.26 -3.60 -33.36
CA ALA A 159 28.77 -2.59 -34.26
C ALA A 159 29.97 -1.81 -33.66
N ALA A 160 29.92 -1.48 -32.37
CA ALA A 160 30.99 -0.79 -31.65
C ALA A 160 32.28 -1.62 -31.47
N LYS A 161 32.22 -2.94 -31.61
CA LYS A 161 33.41 -3.83 -31.58
C LYS A 161 34.11 -4.02 -32.90
N LYS A 162 33.57 -3.49 -34.01
CA LYS A 162 34.16 -3.59 -35.36
C LYS A 162 34.88 -2.33 -35.84
N THR A 163 34.92 -1.30 -35.01
CA THR A 163 35.71 -0.08 -35.22
C THR A 163 36.89 -0.07 -34.27
#